data_26b83b1ae93a8111fb84e714f65ce7da
#
_entry.id   26b83b1ae93a8111fb84e714f65ce7da
#
_cell.length_a   1.000
_cell.length_b   1.000
_cell.length_c   1.000
_cell.angle_alpha   90.00
_cell.angle_beta   90.00
_cell.angle_gamma   90.00
#
_symmetry.space_group_name_H-M   'P 1'
#
loop_
_entity.id
_entity.type
_entity.pdbx_description
1 polymer ?
#
loop_
_entity_poly.entity_id
_entity_poly.type
_entity_poly.pdbx_seq_one_letter_code
_entity_poly.pdbx_strand_id
1 'polypeptide(L)' 'MTGIVVKSQIRRKVKELDKEKIIGNVAEEVEEALDKKVEEILSKAIERAKANQRKTLQARDL' A
#
# COMPACT_ATOMS: atom_id res chain seq x y z
N MET A 1 11.54 -2.11 7.21
CA MET A 1 10.40 -2.89 7.68
C MET A 1 9.82 -3.70 6.54
N THR A 2 9.60 -4.94 6.79
CA THR A 2 8.98 -5.82 5.83
C THR A 2 7.69 -6.35 6.42
N GLY A 3 6.78 -6.82 5.59
CA GLY A 3 5.60 -7.52 6.06
C GLY A 3 4.30 -6.75 6.08
N ILE A 4 4.28 -5.47 5.68
CA ILE A 4 3.03 -4.74 5.50
C ILE A 4 2.33 -5.28 4.26
N VAL A 5 3.11 -5.53 3.21
CA VAL A 5 2.59 -6.04 1.94
C VAL A 5 3.14 -7.43 1.72
N VAL A 6 2.29 -8.36 1.33
CA VAL A 6 2.69 -9.75 1.08
C VAL A 6 2.84 -9.94 -0.43
N LYS A 7 3.97 -10.51 -0.84
CA LYS A 7 4.32 -10.69 -2.25
C LYS A 7 3.26 -11.45 -3.05
N SER A 8 2.70 -12.51 -2.49
CA SER A 8 1.66 -13.28 -3.15
C SER A 8 0.39 -12.46 -3.37
N GLN A 9 0.06 -11.58 -2.45
CA GLN A 9 -1.09 -10.70 -2.56
C GLN A 9 -0.85 -9.64 -3.64
N ILE A 10 0.37 -9.14 -3.74
CA ILE A 10 0.74 -8.19 -4.78
C ILE A 10 0.55 -8.82 -6.16
N ARG A 11 1.05 -10.03 -6.34
CA ARG A 11 0.91 -10.74 -7.61
C ARG A 11 -0.55 -10.96 -7.99
N ARG A 12 -1.35 -11.36 -7.01
CA ARG A 12 -2.77 -11.58 -7.22
C ARG A 12 -3.47 -10.29 -7.66
N LYS A 13 -3.16 -9.20 -6.97
CA LYS A 13 -3.79 -7.91 -7.27
C LYS A 13 -3.37 -7.39 -8.64
N VAL A 14 -2.11 -7.56 -9.01
CA VAL A 14 -1.63 -7.19 -10.35
C VAL A 14 -2.39 -7.96 -11.43
N LYS A 15 -2.62 -9.25 -11.23
CA LYS A 15 -3.39 -10.05 -12.18
C LYS A 15 -4.83 -9.58 -12.29
N GLU A 16 -5.43 -9.19 -11.19
CA GLU A 16 -6.80 -8.68 -11.18
C GLU A 16 -6.91 -7.34 -11.92
N LEU A 17 -5.94 -6.47 -11.72
CA LEU A 17 -5.95 -5.13 -12.30
C LEU A 17 -5.52 -5.12 -13.75
N ASP A 18 -4.66 -6.05 -14.14
CA ASP A 18 -4.15 -6.16 -15.51
C ASP A 18 -5.10 -7.01 -16.37
N LYS A 19 -6.19 -6.39 -16.77
CA LYS A 19 -7.23 -7.08 -17.55
C LYS A 19 -6.74 -7.56 -18.92
N GLU A 20 -5.75 -6.89 -19.48
CA GLU A 20 -5.18 -7.24 -20.76
C GLU A 20 -4.10 -8.31 -20.66
N LYS A 21 -3.71 -8.67 -19.45
CA LYS A 21 -2.70 -9.68 -19.16
C LYS A 21 -1.36 -9.42 -19.83
N ILE A 22 -0.95 -8.16 -19.82
CA ILE A 22 0.31 -7.73 -20.42
C ILE A 22 1.46 -7.97 -19.45
N ILE A 23 1.24 -7.72 -18.15
CA ILE A 23 2.26 -7.86 -17.13
C ILE A 23 2.36 -9.32 -16.70
N GLY A 24 3.47 -9.96 -17.04
CA GLY A 24 3.68 -11.37 -16.72
C GLY A 24 4.38 -11.62 -15.39
N ASN A 25 5.13 -10.65 -14.87
CA ASN A 25 5.91 -10.82 -13.67
C ASN A 25 5.88 -9.57 -12.80
N VAL A 26 6.12 -9.79 -11.50
CA VAL A 26 6.28 -8.72 -10.54
C VAL A 26 7.68 -8.88 -9.93
N ALA A 27 8.51 -7.86 -10.07
CA ALA A 27 9.87 -7.89 -9.53
C ALA A 27 9.84 -7.89 -7.99
N GLU A 28 10.84 -8.52 -7.38
CA GLU A 28 10.92 -8.61 -5.92
C GLU A 28 11.00 -7.24 -5.25
N GLU A 29 11.67 -6.30 -5.89
CA GLU A 29 11.81 -4.94 -5.36
C GLU A 29 10.50 -4.20 -5.23
N VAL A 30 9.43 -4.66 -5.90
CA VAL A 30 8.11 -4.05 -5.82
C VAL A 30 7.56 -4.14 -4.40
N GLU A 31 7.82 -5.25 -3.71
CA GLU A 31 7.37 -5.42 -2.33
C GLU A 31 7.94 -4.34 -1.42
N GLU A 32 9.24 -4.09 -1.49
CA GLU A 32 9.88 -3.06 -0.69
C GLU A 32 9.39 -1.66 -1.07
N ALA A 33 9.25 -1.40 -2.35
CA ALA A 33 8.77 -0.12 -2.83
C ALA A 33 7.35 0.15 -2.35
N LEU A 34 6.49 -0.86 -2.35
CA LEU A 34 5.13 -0.74 -1.87
C LEU A 34 5.09 -0.54 -0.35
N ASP A 35 5.95 -1.23 0.41
CA ASP A 35 6.05 -1.02 1.85
C ASP A 35 6.34 0.45 2.15
N LYS A 36 7.28 1.05 1.43
CA LYS A 36 7.62 2.47 1.60
C LYS A 36 6.44 3.37 1.25
N LYS A 37 5.72 3.05 0.18
CA LYS A 37 4.53 3.82 -0.21
C LYS A 37 3.44 3.74 0.84
N VAL A 38 3.21 2.56 1.39
CA VAL A 38 2.24 2.37 2.46
C VAL A 38 2.64 3.17 3.70
N GLU A 39 3.92 3.14 4.08
CA GLU A 39 4.41 3.92 5.20
C GLU A 39 4.17 5.41 5.00
N GLU A 40 4.45 5.93 3.81
CA GLU A 40 4.21 7.34 3.50
C GLU A 40 2.73 7.69 3.62
N ILE A 41 1.86 6.85 3.07
CA ILE A 41 0.42 7.06 3.12
C ILE A 41 -0.06 7.07 4.57
N LEU A 42 0.38 6.12 5.37
CA LEU A 42 -0.01 6.01 6.76
C LEU A 42 0.52 7.19 7.59
N SER A 43 1.75 7.63 7.34
CA SER A 43 2.31 8.78 8.05
C SER A 43 1.49 10.04 7.80
N LYS A 44 1.12 10.29 6.56
CA LYS A 44 0.29 11.44 6.21
C LYS A 44 -1.11 11.33 6.80
N ALA A 45 -1.66 10.12 6.78
CA ALA A 45 -2.99 9.88 7.35
C ALA A 45 -3.00 10.13 8.87
N ILE A 46 -1.94 9.70 9.55
CA ILE A 46 -1.78 9.94 10.99
C ILE A 46 -1.75 11.44 11.28
N GLU A 47 -1.00 12.21 10.49
CA GLU A 47 -0.94 13.66 10.65
C GLU A 47 -2.31 14.29 10.48
N ARG A 48 -3.09 13.85 9.51
CA ARG A 48 -4.45 14.35 9.28
C ARG A 48 -5.37 14.04 10.44
N ALA A 49 -5.28 12.82 10.98
CA ALA A 49 -6.09 12.43 12.13
C ALA A 49 -5.75 13.28 13.35
N LYS A 50 -4.46 13.51 13.60
CA LYS A 50 -4.00 14.34 14.70
C LYS A 50 -4.46 15.79 14.55
N ALA A 51 -4.38 16.32 13.33
CA ALA A 51 -4.81 17.69 13.05
C ALA A 51 -6.30 17.88 13.34
N ASN A 52 -7.10 16.84 13.19
CA ASN A 52 -8.51 16.84 13.51
C ASN A 52 -8.82 16.33 14.91
N GLN A 53 -7.80 16.22 15.75
CA GLN A 53 -7.91 15.80 17.15
C GLN A 53 -8.58 14.45 17.33
N ARG A 54 -8.36 13.55 16.38
CA ARG A 54 -8.89 12.20 16.46
C ARG A 54 -7.81 11.22 16.87
N LYS A 55 -8.21 10.20 17.60
CA LYS A 55 -7.32 9.12 18.03
C LYS A 55 -7.49 7.87 17.18
N THR A 56 -8.47 7.87 16.26
CA THR A 56 -8.74 6.75 15.38
C THR A 56 -8.43 7.14 13.94
N LEU A 57 -7.62 6.32 13.28
CA LEU A 57 -7.32 6.50 11.87
C LEU A 57 -8.51 6.01 11.05
N GLN A 58 -8.97 6.83 10.13
CA GLN A 58 -10.13 6.53 9.30
C GLN A 58 -9.78 6.54 7.82
N ALA A 59 -10.60 5.89 7.01
CA ALA A 59 -10.36 5.83 5.58
C ALA A 59 -10.27 7.21 4.94
N ARG A 60 -11.02 8.17 5.43
CA ARG A 60 -10.99 9.56 4.91
C ARG A 60 -9.67 10.28 5.18
N ASP A 61 -8.82 9.72 6.03
CA ASP A 61 -7.50 10.29 6.31
C ASP A 61 -6.48 9.94 5.22
N LEU A 62 -6.78 8.95 4.41
CA LEU A 62 -5.87 8.48 3.35
C LEU A 62 -5.81 9.37 2.13
#